data_cd3a5e3f97cc7438a33bde065a6bfa3c
#
_entry.id   cd3a5e3f97cc7438a33bde065a6bfa3c
#
_cell.length_a   1.000
_cell.length_b   1.000
_cell.length_c   1.000
_cell.angle_alpha   90.00
_cell.angle_beta   90.00
_cell.angle_gamma   90.00
#
_symmetry.space_group_name_H-M   'P 1'
#
loop_
_entity.id
_entity.type
_entity.pdbx_description
1 polymer ?
#
loop_
_entity_poly.entity_id
_entity_poly.type
_entity_poly.pdbx_seq_one_letter_code
_entity_poly.pdbx_strand_id
1 'polypeptide(L)'
;MTARTRIARTVRLAAVVAAASTFAAASTFAVDDVVAAQLLRNTERAKITHAVVGHEPMALGSTVRLAVEIEMLPGMHVNANPPTYDWLIPVEVSLAGADGVSVIEAFYQEAESRKFPYDDQPYLVYEGTFLIGLLLAVDADIPAGGRELEVILGYQACNDEACFAPTKTSFKLPIMIVSDAADSVEVSSAILDRAPFPRARER
;
A
#
# COMPACT_ATOMS: atom_id res chain seq x y z
N MET A 1 38.87 49.92 79.12
CA MET A 1 39.76 49.35 78.09
C MET A 1 39.34 47.92 77.87
N THR A 2 38.91 47.65 76.75
CA THR A 2 37.93 46.68 76.27
C THR A 2 38.48 45.25 76.13
N ALA A 3 37.84 44.28 76.79
CA ALA A 3 38.03 42.86 76.60
C ALA A 3 37.19 42.33 75.43
N ARG A 4 37.76 41.65 74.50
CA ARG A 4 37.09 40.97 73.40
C ARG A 4 36.89 39.51 73.74
N THR A 5 35.64 39.13 73.89
CA THR A 5 35.17 37.77 74.03
C THR A 5 35.02 37.14 72.66
N ARG A 6 35.69 36.03 72.36
CA ARG A 6 35.51 35.26 71.16
C ARG A 6 34.47 34.14 71.44
N ILE A 7 33.40 34.17 70.64
CA ILE A 7 32.42 33.10 70.67
C ILE A 7 32.73 32.18 69.51
N ALA A 8 33.04 30.91 69.78
CA ALA A 8 33.21 29.87 68.81
C ALA A 8 31.80 29.30 68.44
N ARG A 9 31.46 29.44 67.19
CA ARG A 9 30.27 28.81 66.62
C ARG A 9 30.69 27.47 65.97
N THR A 10 30.22 26.38 66.57
CA THR A 10 30.28 25.02 66.04
C THR A 10 29.26 24.90 64.88
N VAL A 11 29.76 24.67 63.66
CA VAL A 11 28.92 24.37 62.48
C VAL A 11 28.68 22.89 62.50
N ARG A 12 27.41 22.48 62.72
CA ARG A 12 26.97 21.10 62.52
C ARG A 12 26.75 20.89 61.01
N LEU A 13 27.48 19.95 60.45
CA LEU A 13 27.26 19.44 59.09
C LEU A 13 25.99 18.57 59.09
N ALA A 14 24.93 19.03 58.46
CA ALA A 14 23.77 18.22 58.14
C ALA A 14 24.01 17.51 56.82
N ALA A 15 24.11 16.19 56.85
CA ALA A 15 24.15 15.36 55.66
C ALA A 15 22.76 15.37 55.00
N VAL A 16 22.68 15.93 53.80
CA VAL A 16 21.50 15.81 52.95
C VAL A 16 21.64 14.51 52.17
N VAL A 17 20.85 13.51 52.54
CA VAL A 17 20.62 12.31 51.74
C VAL A 17 19.63 12.71 50.63
N ALA A 18 20.12 12.98 49.42
CA ALA A 18 19.27 13.14 48.25
C ALA A 18 18.82 11.76 47.77
N ALA A 19 17.54 11.51 47.91
CA ALA A 19 16.90 10.32 47.37
C ALA A 19 16.90 10.35 45.85
N ALA A 20 17.61 9.41 45.24
CA ALA A 20 17.49 9.10 43.81
C ALA A 20 16.24 8.26 43.59
N SER A 21 15.15 8.88 43.22
CA SER A 21 13.91 8.22 42.78
C SER A 21 13.31 8.96 41.63
N THR A 22 13.84 8.81 40.44
CA THR A 22 13.14 9.08 39.18
C THR A 22 13.95 8.44 38.06
N PHE A 23 13.58 7.23 37.66
CA PHE A 23 13.77 6.72 36.29
C PHE A 23 13.12 5.33 36.16
N ALA A 24 11.81 5.28 36.17
CA ALA A 24 11.08 4.08 35.78
C ALA A 24 9.69 4.43 35.21
N ALA A 25 9.64 5.25 34.17
CA ALA A 25 8.37 5.53 33.51
C ALA A 25 8.52 5.88 32.01
N ALA A 26 9.48 5.28 31.30
CA ALA A 26 9.64 5.55 29.87
C ALA A 26 9.77 4.30 28.99
N SER A 27 9.38 3.11 29.46
CA SER A 27 9.63 1.89 28.69
C SER A 27 8.37 1.10 28.29
N THR A 28 7.17 1.56 28.61
CA THR A 28 5.94 0.80 28.32
C THR A 28 5.24 1.16 27.00
N PHE A 29 5.55 2.30 26.42
CA PHE A 29 4.86 2.74 25.18
C PHE A 29 5.47 2.16 23.88
N ALA A 30 6.72 1.77 23.88
CA ALA A 30 7.39 1.31 22.66
C ALA A 30 7.06 -0.14 22.27
N VAL A 31 6.58 -0.95 23.20
CA VAL A 31 6.28 -2.38 22.96
C VAL A 31 4.90 -2.54 22.34
N ASP A 32 3.93 -1.75 22.77
CA ASP A 32 2.56 -1.82 22.26
C ASP A 32 2.46 -1.34 20.80
N ASP A 33 3.22 -0.29 20.44
CA ASP A 33 3.26 0.21 19.06
C ASP A 33 3.96 -0.75 18.09
N VAL A 34 5.01 -1.44 18.54
CA VAL A 34 5.70 -2.46 17.74
C VAL A 34 4.83 -3.68 17.56
N VAL A 35 4.14 -4.13 18.60
CA VAL A 35 3.22 -5.28 18.54
C VAL A 35 2.01 -4.95 17.68
N ALA A 36 1.42 -3.76 17.80
CA ALA A 36 0.33 -3.31 16.95
C ALA A 36 0.74 -3.21 15.47
N ALA A 37 1.92 -2.66 15.19
CA ALA A 37 2.47 -2.59 13.84
C ALA A 37 2.82 -3.99 13.27
N GLN A 38 3.23 -4.93 14.13
CA GLN A 38 3.49 -6.31 13.75
C GLN A 38 2.19 -7.09 13.48
N LEU A 39 1.15 -6.86 14.27
CA LEU A 39 -0.19 -7.42 14.07
C LEU A 39 -0.84 -6.87 12.78
N LEU A 40 -0.68 -5.58 12.49
CA LEU A 40 -1.14 -4.97 11.23
C LEU A 40 -0.39 -5.56 10.02
N ARG A 41 0.92 -5.75 10.11
CA ARG A 41 1.72 -6.42 9.06
C ARG A 41 1.33 -7.89 8.88
N ASN A 42 0.93 -8.59 9.93
CA ASN A 42 0.48 -9.98 9.83
C ASN A 42 -0.91 -10.13 9.21
N THR A 43 -1.66 -9.05 9.00
CA THR A 43 -2.96 -9.08 8.32
C THR A 43 -2.86 -8.74 6.83
N GLU A 44 -1.87 -7.96 6.42
CA GLU A 44 -1.63 -7.62 5.02
C GLU A 44 -0.75 -8.67 4.36
N ARG A 45 -1.35 -9.53 3.54
CA ARG A 45 -0.66 -10.59 2.80
C ARG A 45 -0.30 -10.19 1.37
N ALA A 46 -0.82 -9.07 0.93
CA ALA A 46 -0.50 -8.41 -0.32
C ALA A 46 -0.46 -6.90 -0.12
N LYS A 47 0.36 -6.21 -0.87
CA LYS A 47 0.42 -4.74 -0.91
C LYS A 47 0.56 -4.26 -2.35
N ILE A 48 0.03 -3.07 -2.64
CA ILE A 48 0.34 -2.34 -3.85
C ILE A 48 1.69 -1.64 -3.62
N THR A 49 2.71 -1.99 -4.39
CA THR A 49 4.04 -1.38 -4.29
C THR A 49 4.17 -0.15 -5.18
N HIS A 50 3.54 -0.19 -6.36
CA HIS A 50 3.54 0.92 -7.31
C HIS A 50 2.20 1.02 -8.03
N ALA A 51 1.82 2.26 -8.35
CA ALA A 51 0.74 2.59 -9.28
C ALA A 51 1.21 3.72 -10.19
N VAL A 52 1.20 3.52 -11.51
CA VAL A 52 1.77 4.46 -12.47
C VAL A 52 0.80 4.69 -13.62
N VAL A 53 0.39 5.96 -13.83
CA VAL A 53 -0.43 6.36 -14.99
C VAL A 53 0.43 6.54 -16.23
N GLY A 54 -0.14 6.22 -17.40
CA GLY A 54 0.56 6.33 -18.67
C GLY A 54 0.68 7.76 -19.22
N HIS A 55 -0.04 8.70 -18.64
CA HIS A 55 0.03 10.13 -18.98
C HIS A 55 -0.13 10.97 -17.71
N GLU A 56 0.75 11.94 -17.53
CA GLU A 56 0.75 12.87 -16.39
C GLU A 56 1.14 14.28 -16.89
N PRO A 57 0.30 15.29 -16.70
CA PRO A 57 -1.11 15.24 -16.27
C PRO A 57 -2.03 14.45 -17.20
N MET A 58 -3.18 13.98 -16.67
CA MET A 58 -4.21 13.33 -17.48
C MET A 58 -5.12 14.38 -18.13
N ALA A 59 -5.44 14.25 -19.40
CA ALA A 59 -6.32 15.20 -20.09
C ALA A 59 -7.80 14.84 -19.91
N LEU A 60 -8.67 15.85 -19.84
CA LEU A 60 -10.12 15.68 -19.90
C LEU A 60 -10.55 14.93 -21.16
N GLY A 61 -11.52 14.02 -21.06
CA GLY A 61 -12.04 13.24 -22.18
C GLY A 61 -11.07 12.19 -22.70
N SER A 62 -9.91 11.99 -22.07
CA SER A 62 -8.90 11.03 -22.51
C SER A 62 -9.11 9.63 -21.93
N THR A 63 -8.42 8.69 -22.56
CA THR A 63 -8.24 7.34 -22.04
C THR A 63 -6.78 7.16 -21.61
N VAL A 64 -6.55 6.72 -20.37
CA VAL A 64 -5.23 6.63 -19.78
C VAL A 64 -4.98 5.22 -19.24
N ARG A 65 -3.78 4.68 -19.46
CA ARG A 65 -3.34 3.42 -18.86
C ARG A 65 -2.90 3.66 -17.41
N LEU A 66 -3.27 2.76 -16.51
CA LEU A 66 -2.74 2.68 -15.14
C LEU A 66 -2.16 1.28 -14.92
N ALA A 67 -0.89 1.19 -14.62
CA ALA A 67 -0.25 -0.05 -14.22
C ALA A 67 -0.14 -0.11 -12.69
N VAL A 68 -0.53 -1.24 -12.10
CA VAL A 68 -0.50 -1.50 -10.65
C VAL A 68 0.41 -2.69 -10.41
N GLU A 69 1.46 -2.51 -9.63
CA GLU A 69 2.34 -3.58 -9.19
C GLU A 69 1.96 -4.03 -7.77
N ILE A 70 1.76 -5.32 -7.61
CA ILE A 70 1.35 -5.95 -6.37
C ILE A 70 2.46 -6.91 -5.93
N GLU A 71 2.79 -6.90 -4.64
CA GLU A 71 3.70 -7.84 -4.00
C GLU A 71 2.97 -8.66 -2.96
N MET A 72 3.04 -9.99 -3.09
CA MET A 72 2.55 -10.96 -2.11
C MET A 72 3.61 -11.21 -1.05
N LEU A 73 3.18 -11.50 0.19
CA LEU A 73 4.11 -12.08 1.17
C LEU A 73 4.62 -13.44 0.69
N PRO A 74 5.87 -13.81 1.02
CA PRO A 74 6.43 -15.11 0.67
C PRO A 74 5.53 -16.28 1.13
N GLY A 75 5.31 -17.26 0.26
CA GLY A 75 4.45 -18.40 0.52
C GLY A 75 2.95 -18.13 0.44
N MET A 76 2.56 -16.93 0.02
CA MET A 76 1.16 -16.56 -0.23
C MET A 76 0.89 -16.47 -1.73
N HIS A 77 -0.34 -16.81 -2.09
CA HIS A 77 -0.87 -16.64 -3.44
C HIS A 77 -2.30 -16.07 -3.39
N VAL A 78 -2.76 -15.57 -4.52
CA VAL A 78 -4.14 -15.17 -4.75
C VAL A 78 -4.67 -15.86 -6.00
N ASN A 79 -5.99 -16.12 -6.04
CA ASN A 79 -6.59 -16.65 -7.24
C ASN A 79 -6.50 -15.64 -8.39
N ALA A 80 -6.22 -16.14 -9.58
CA ALA A 80 -6.20 -15.34 -10.80
C ALA A 80 -7.58 -14.71 -11.10
N ASN A 81 -7.60 -13.81 -12.07
CA ASN A 81 -8.82 -13.25 -12.64
C ASN A 81 -8.77 -13.42 -14.18
N PRO A 82 -9.64 -14.28 -14.80
CA PRO A 82 -10.66 -15.07 -14.13
C PRO A 82 -10.07 -16.21 -13.27
N PRO A 83 -10.79 -16.64 -12.21
CA PRO A 83 -10.34 -17.74 -11.36
C PRO A 83 -10.56 -19.11 -12.02
N THR A 84 -9.89 -20.13 -11.51
CA THR A 84 -10.06 -21.51 -12.01
C THR A 84 -11.49 -22.02 -11.88
N TYR A 85 -12.16 -21.67 -10.78
CA TYR A 85 -13.54 -22.05 -10.48
C TYR A 85 -14.36 -20.83 -10.06
N ASP A 86 -15.64 -20.81 -10.44
CA ASP A 86 -16.56 -19.68 -10.19
C ASP A 86 -16.80 -19.37 -8.70
N TRP A 87 -16.56 -20.33 -7.83
CA TRP A 87 -16.71 -20.14 -6.38
C TRP A 87 -15.45 -19.56 -5.71
N LEU A 88 -14.33 -19.46 -6.40
CA LEU A 88 -13.12 -18.83 -5.90
C LEU A 88 -13.24 -17.30 -5.99
N ILE A 89 -12.67 -16.62 -5.01
CA ILE A 89 -12.62 -15.17 -4.99
C ILE A 89 -11.39 -14.72 -5.78
N PRO A 90 -11.56 -14.08 -6.95
CA PRO A 90 -10.43 -13.59 -7.75
C PRO A 90 -9.79 -12.37 -7.11
N VAL A 91 -8.55 -12.07 -7.51
CA VAL A 91 -7.96 -10.76 -7.25
C VAL A 91 -8.59 -9.71 -8.17
N GLU A 92 -8.88 -8.53 -7.61
CA GLU A 92 -9.49 -7.41 -8.34
C GLU A 92 -8.88 -6.08 -7.94
N VAL A 93 -8.78 -5.15 -8.90
CA VAL A 93 -8.42 -3.75 -8.63
C VAL A 93 -9.62 -2.87 -8.98
N SER A 94 -9.96 -1.99 -8.07
CA SER A 94 -10.99 -0.95 -8.24
C SER A 94 -10.43 0.42 -7.86
N LEU A 95 -11.18 1.47 -8.21
CA LEU A 95 -10.79 2.85 -7.93
C LEU A 95 -11.84 3.55 -7.08
N ALA A 96 -11.36 4.51 -6.26
CA ALA A 96 -12.20 5.44 -5.50
C ALA A 96 -11.52 6.82 -5.42
N GLY A 97 -12.24 7.83 -4.94
CA GLY A 97 -11.68 9.13 -4.56
C GLY A 97 -11.52 10.16 -5.69
N ALA A 98 -11.57 9.78 -6.95
CA ALA A 98 -11.50 10.72 -8.07
C ALA A 98 -12.77 10.64 -8.92
N ASP A 99 -13.78 11.46 -8.56
CA ASP A 99 -15.00 11.57 -9.37
C ASP A 99 -14.66 11.96 -10.80
N GLY A 100 -15.28 11.26 -11.77
CA GLY A 100 -15.03 11.42 -13.19
C GLY A 100 -13.80 10.69 -13.73
N VAL A 101 -13.19 9.82 -12.93
CA VAL A 101 -12.20 8.84 -13.40
C VAL A 101 -12.75 7.44 -13.15
N SER A 102 -12.92 6.65 -14.21
CA SER A 102 -13.53 5.32 -14.12
C SER A 102 -12.69 4.26 -14.83
N VAL A 103 -12.82 3.00 -14.40
CA VAL A 103 -12.18 1.86 -15.07
C VAL A 103 -13.03 1.44 -16.24
N ILE A 104 -12.44 1.42 -17.44
CA ILE A 104 -13.07 0.88 -18.67
C ILE A 104 -12.83 -0.63 -18.73
N GLU A 105 -11.60 -1.05 -18.48
CA GLU A 105 -11.17 -2.44 -18.63
C GLU A 105 -9.99 -2.74 -17.73
N ALA A 106 -9.90 -3.98 -17.24
CA ALA A 106 -8.79 -4.49 -16.46
C ALA A 106 -8.10 -5.64 -17.23
N PHE A 107 -6.78 -5.62 -17.22
CA PHE A 107 -5.91 -6.60 -17.87
C PHE A 107 -5.07 -7.29 -16.82
N TYR A 108 -5.10 -8.60 -16.81
CA TYR A 108 -4.35 -9.41 -15.87
C TYR A 108 -3.22 -10.13 -16.61
N GLN A 109 -2.06 -10.25 -15.96
CA GLN A 109 -0.97 -11.03 -16.54
C GLN A 109 -1.35 -12.52 -16.62
N GLU A 110 -0.61 -13.30 -17.40
CA GLU A 110 -0.76 -14.73 -17.45
C GLU A 110 -0.55 -15.34 -16.07
N ALA A 111 -1.53 -16.13 -15.60
CA ALA A 111 -1.49 -16.75 -14.29
C ALA A 111 -0.63 -18.01 -14.29
N GLU A 112 -0.02 -18.30 -13.16
CA GLU A 112 0.70 -19.55 -12.96
C GLU A 112 -0.28 -20.69 -12.63
N SER A 113 -0.06 -21.86 -13.25
CA SER A 113 -0.79 -23.07 -12.94
C SER A 113 -0.10 -23.81 -11.80
N ARG A 114 -0.74 -23.85 -10.62
CA ARG A 114 -0.17 -24.46 -9.42
C ARG A 114 -1.06 -25.55 -8.85
N LYS A 115 -0.46 -26.71 -8.53
CA LYS A 115 -1.14 -27.82 -7.86
C LYS A 115 -0.91 -27.75 -6.36
N PHE A 116 -2.00 -27.91 -5.60
CA PHE A 116 -1.98 -27.88 -4.13
C PHE A 116 -2.27 -29.27 -3.56
N PRO A 117 -1.81 -29.59 -2.34
CA PRO A 117 -1.99 -30.92 -1.74
C PRO A 117 -3.45 -31.31 -1.48
N TYR A 118 -4.35 -30.33 -1.44
CA TYR A 118 -5.78 -30.50 -1.12
C TYR A 118 -6.68 -30.68 -2.35
N ASP A 119 -6.13 -30.57 -3.58
CA ASP A 119 -6.89 -30.78 -4.82
C ASP A 119 -6.04 -31.45 -5.88
N ASP A 120 -6.67 -32.33 -6.69
CA ASP A 120 -6.03 -33.00 -7.80
C ASP A 120 -5.89 -32.10 -9.04
N GLN A 121 -6.69 -31.05 -9.15
CA GLN A 121 -6.65 -30.11 -10.26
C GLN A 121 -5.76 -28.91 -9.94
N PRO A 122 -5.05 -28.36 -10.93
CA PRO A 122 -4.26 -27.16 -10.73
C PRO A 122 -5.15 -25.91 -10.66
N TYR A 123 -4.69 -24.92 -9.90
CA TYR A 123 -5.31 -23.60 -9.75
C TYR A 123 -4.51 -22.56 -10.53
N LEU A 124 -5.19 -21.58 -11.09
CA LEU A 124 -4.57 -20.39 -11.67
C LEU A 124 -4.41 -19.35 -10.57
N VAL A 125 -3.15 -18.97 -10.32
CA VAL A 125 -2.80 -18.09 -9.18
C VAL A 125 -1.75 -17.06 -9.57
N TYR A 126 -1.63 -16.02 -8.74
CA TYR A 126 -0.50 -15.10 -8.73
C TYR A 126 0.24 -15.20 -7.42
N GLU A 127 1.59 -15.22 -7.49
CA GLU A 127 2.52 -15.27 -6.38
C GLU A 127 3.61 -14.20 -6.55
N GLY A 128 4.35 -13.92 -5.48
CA GLY A 128 5.45 -12.96 -5.52
C GLY A 128 5.01 -11.58 -6.01
N THR A 129 5.62 -11.07 -7.06
CA THR A 129 5.28 -9.77 -7.65
C THR A 129 4.59 -9.96 -8.99
N PHE A 130 3.42 -9.34 -9.15
CA PHE A 130 2.64 -9.38 -10.39
C PHE A 130 2.02 -8.03 -10.73
N LEU A 131 1.55 -7.90 -11.97
CA LEU A 131 1.04 -6.65 -12.53
C LEU A 131 -0.42 -6.78 -12.97
N ILE A 132 -1.19 -5.73 -12.71
CA ILE A 132 -2.53 -5.53 -13.27
C ILE A 132 -2.51 -4.22 -14.04
N GLY A 133 -2.99 -4.23 -15.29
CA GLY A 133 -3.20 -3.05 -16.10
C GLY A 133 -4.65 -2.61 -16.05
N LEU A 134 -4.92 -1.32 -15.92
CA LEU A 134 -6.26 -0.74 -16.03
C LEU A 134 -6.28 0.29 -17.16
N LEU A 135 -7.32 0.26 -17.95
CA LEU A 135 -7.65 1.32 -18.88
C LEU A 135 -8.68 2.23 -18.23
N LEU A 136 -8.37 3.51 -18.09
CA LEU A 136 -9.18 4.50 -17.42
C LEU A 136 -9.82 5.45 -18.41
N ALA A 137 -11.08 5.84 -18.17
CA ALA A 137 -11.69 7.02 -18.78
C ALA A 137 -11.58 8.20 -17.83
N VAL A 138 -11.24 9.36 -18.38
CA VAL A 138 -11.33 10.66 -17.71
C VAL A 138 -12.49 11.42 -18.33
N ASP A 139 -13.51 11.75 -17.55
CA ASP A 139 -14.69 12.44 -18.05
C ASP A 139 -14.31 13.85 -18.57
N ALA A 140 -14.99 14.28 -19.62
CA ALA A 140 -14.74 15.59 -20.24
C ALA A 140 -15.30 16.76 -19.43
N ASP A 141 -16.31 16.51 -18.61
CA ASP A 141 -17.12 17.54 -17.96
C ASP A 141 -16.75 17.78 -16.48
N ILE A 142 -15.62 17.23 -16.00
CA ILE A 142 -15.14 17.48 -14.64
C ILE A 142 -14.18 18.67 -14.61
N PRO A 143 -14.06 19.37 -13.46
CA PRO A 143 -13.07 20.44 -13.33
C PRO A 143 -11.64 19.91 -13.42
N ALA A 144 -10.78 20.62 -14.15
CA ALA A 144 -9.33 20.38 -14.12
C ALA A 144 -8.77 20.67 -12.71
N GLY A 145 -7.64 20.05 -12.38
CA GLY A 145 -6.95 20.26 -11.09
C GLY A 145 -6.44 18.97 -10.46
N GLY A 146 -5.78 19.13 -9.32
CA GLY A 146 -5.24 17.99 -8.53
C GLY A 146 -6.33 17.17 -7.86
N ARG A 147 -6.16 15.85 -7.85
CA ARG A 147 -7.03 14.88 -7.19
C ARG A 147 -6.19 13.77 -6.57
N GLU A 148 -6.78 13.03 -5.63
CA GLU A 148 -6.21 11.81 -5.10
C GLU A 148 -7.07 10.64 -5.59
N LEU A 149 -6.46 9.75 -6.36
CA LEU A 149 -7.06 8.49 -6.79
C LEU A 149 -6.68 7.41 -5.79
N GLU A 150 -7.65 6.73 -5.21
CA GLU A 150 -7.41 5.57 -4.37
C GLU A 150 -7.52 4.29 -5.20
N VAL A 151 -6.39 3.60 -5.37
CA VAL A 151 -6.31 2.29 -6.02
C VAL A 151 -6.53 1.23 -4.96
N ILE A 152 -7.58 0.43 -5.07
CA ILE A 152 -8.00 -0.55 -4.07
C ILE A 152 -7.81 -1.95 -4.64
N LEU A 153 -6.98 -2.77 -3.97
CA LEU A 153 -6.80 -4.18 -4.25
C LEU A 153 -7.72 -5.01 -3.36
N GLY A 154 -8.69 -5.70 -3.93
CA GLY A 154 -9.50 -6.72 -3.29
C GLY A 154 -8.93 -8.11 -3.55
N TYR A 155 -8.73 -8.92 -2.52
CA TYR A 155 -8.13 -10.23 -2.68
C TYR A 155 -8.47 -11.19 -1.55
N GLN A 156 -8.34 -12.49 -1.84
CA GLN A 156 -8.28 -13.54 -0.84
C GLN A 156 -6.93 -14.22 -0.95
N ALA A 157 -6.06 -14.03 0.05
CA ALA A 157 -4.78 -14.72 0.10
C ALA A 157 -4.96 -16.13 0.62
N CYS A 158 -4.19 -17.06 0.05
CA CYS A 158 -4.10 -18.45 0.48
C CYS A 158 -2.62 -18.84 0.65
N ASN A 159 -2.35 -19.85 1.44
CA ASN A 159 -1.09 -20.60 1.45
C ASN A 159 -1.37 -22.07 1.07
N ASP A 160 -0.38 -22.95 1.21
CA ASP A 160 -0.53 -24.36 0.84
C ASP A 160 -1.51 -25.16 1.75
N GLU A 161 -2.00 -24.55 2.85
CA GLU A 161 -2.84 -25.21 3.83
C GLU A 161 -4.26 -24.63 3.90
N ALA A 162 -4.40 -23.30 3.71
CA ALA A 162 -5.66 -22.61 3.93
C ALA A 162 -5.78 -21.29 3.18
N CYS A 163 -7.01 -20.89 2.88
CA CYS A 163 -7.35 -19.55 2.44
C CYS A 163 -7.80 -18.68 3.64
N PHE A 164 -7.34 -17.45 3.67
CA PHE A 164 -7.69 -16.47 4.68
C PHE A 164 -8.99 -15.74 4.31
N ALA A 165 -9.53 -14.97 5.24
CA ALA A 165 -10.70 -14.13 4.93
C ALA A 165 -10.37 -13.11 3.82
N PRO A 166 -11.29 -12.88 2.89
CA PRO A 166 -11.14 -11.83 1.88
C PRO A 166 -10.91 -10.47 2.53
N THR A 167 -10.01 -9.69 1.95
CA THR A 167 -9.63 -8.38 2.48
C THR A 167 -9.33 -7.39 1.37
N LYS A 168 -9.07 -6.13 1.74
CA LYS A 168 -8.66 -5.07 0.82
C LYS A 168 -7.47 -4.33 1.38
N THR A 169 -6.59 -3.88 0.48
CA THR A 169 -5.56 -2.87 0.75
C THR A 169 -5.67 -1.77 -0.30
N SER A 170 -5.16 -0.58 -0.02
CA SER A 170 -5.24 0.53 -0.96
C SER A 170 -3.93 1.30 -1.08
N PHE A 171 -3.81 2.03 -2.19
CA PHE A 171 -2.69 2.89 -2.52
C PHE A 171 -3.23 4.23 -3.00
N LYS A 172 -2.76 5.32 -2.39
CA LYS A 172 -3.15 6.69 -2.75
C LYS A 172 -2.22 7.22 -3.83
N LEU A 173 -2.79 7.56 -4.97
CA LEU A 173 -2.08 8.08 -6.12
C LEU A 173 -2.54 9.52 -6.38
N PRO A 174 -1.71 10.54 -6.11
CA PRO A 174 -2.00 11.90 -6.54
C PRO A 174 -1.95 11.97 -8.05
N ILE A 175 -2.96 12.60 -8.66
CA ILE A 175 -3.06 12.83 -10.10
C ILE A 175 -3.38 14.28 -10.38
N MET A 176 -2.98 14.77 -11.54
CA MET A 176 -3.34 16.08 -12.08
C MET A 176 -4.18 15.91 -13.33
N ILE A 177 -5.30 16.61 -13.41
CA ILE A 177 -6.17 16.66 -14.60
C ILE A 177 -6.06 18.04 -15.24
N VAL A 178 -5.87 18.06 -16.57
CA VAL A 178 -5.74 19.27 -17.38
C VAL A 178 -6.81 19.32 -18.47
N SER A 179 -7.15 20.55 -18.89
CA SER A 179 -8.18 20.77 -19.93
C SER A 179 -7.65 20.55 -21.33
N ASP A 180 -6.37 20.86 -21.56
CA ASP A 180 -5.75 20.74 -22.88
C ASP A 180 -4.94 19.45 -22.96
N ALA A 181 -5.23 18.64 -23.98
CA ALA A 181 -4.48 17.42 -24.23
C ALA A 181 -3.01 17.68 -24.59
N ALA A 182 -2.68 18.89 -25.07
CA ALA A 182 -1.31 19.29 -25.34
C ALA A 182 -0.44 19.42 -24.08
N ASP A 183 -1.07 19.62 -22.91
CA ASP A 183 -0.38 19.66 -21.61
C ASP A 183 -0.12 18.26 -21.01
N SER A 184 -0.72 17.23 -21.62
CA SER A 184 -0.59 15.83 -21.18
C SER A 184 0.66 15.21 -21.76
N VAL A 185 1.50 14.63 -20.91
CA VAL A 185 2.80 14.04 -21.30
C VAL A 185 2.78 12.53 -21.04
N GLU A 186 3.25 11.77 -22.02
CA GLU A 186 3.42 10.32 -21.85
C GLU A 186 4.50 10.02 -20.81
N VAL A 187 4.15 9.13 -19.87
CA VAL A 187 5.07 8.66 -18.82
C VAL A 187 5.77 7.40 -19.29
N SER A 188 7.11 7.46 -19.38
CA SER A 188 7.96 6.29 -19.61
C SER A 188 8.23 5.58 -18.30
N SER A 189 7.82 4.31 -18.19
CA SER A 189 8.01 3.52 -16.96
C SER A 189 8.13 2.03 -17.26
N ALA A 190 9.13 1.37 -16.68
CA ALA A 190 9.30 -0.06 -16.81
C ALA A 190 8.11 -0.87 -16.28
N ILE A 191 7.31 -0.30 -15.37
CA ILE A 191 6.09 -0.93 -14.87
C ILE A 191 5.00 -0.89 -15.94
N LEU A 192 4.81 0.26 -16.59
CA LEU A 192 3.87 0.40 -17.72
C LEU A 192 4.23 -0.51 -18.90
N ASP A 193 5.53 -0.63 -19.20
CA ASP A 193 6.02 -1.47 -20.32
C ASP A 193 5.80 -2.96 -20.07
N ARG A 194 5.85 -3.40 -18.81
CA ARG A 194 5.63 -4.80 -18.39
C ARG A 194 4.18 -5.13 -18.09
N ALA A 195 3.34 -4.12 -17.87
CA ALA A 195 1.94 -4.33 -17.55
C ALA A 195 1.21 -5.03 -18.70
N PRO A 196 0.21 -5.87 -18.42
CA PRO A 196 -0.41 -6.79 -19.39
C PRO A 196 -1.38 -6.09 -20.35
N PHE A 197 -1.05 -4.89 -20.83
CA PHE A 197 -1.84 -4.22 -21.85
C PHE A 197 -1.76 -4.93 -23.19
N PRO A 198 -2.84 -4.95 -23.98
CA PRO A 198 -2.78 -5.41 -25.34
C PRO A 198 -1.72 -4.62 -26.14
N ARG A 199 -0.79 -5.32 -26.75
CA ARG A 199 0.15 -4.67 -27.68
C ARG A 199 -0.62 -4.19 -28.90
N ALA A 200 -0.36 -2.96 -29.34
CA ALA A 200 -0.87 -2.51 -30.61
C ALA A 200 -0.44 -3.53 -31.69
N ARG A 201 -1.42 -4.10 -32.41
CA ARG A 201 -1.08 -4.98 -33.53
C ARG A 201 -0.31 -4.12 -34.53
N GLU A 202 0.94 -4.50 -34.79
CA GLU A 202 1.67 -4.00 -35.96
C GLU A 202 0.84 -4.30 -37.20
N ARG A 203 0.41 -3.25 -37.90
CA ARG A 203 -0.32 -3.32 -39.18
C ARG A 203 0.67 -3.29 -40.31
#